data_bb16159b77f86147d0fc6e187f492d54
#
_entry.id   bb16159b77f86147d0fc6e187f492d54
#
_cell.length_a   1.000
_cell.length_b   1.000
_cell.length_c   1.000
_cell.angle_alpha   90.00
_cell.angle_beta   90.00
_cell.angle_gamma   90.00
#
_symmetry.space_group_name_H-M   'P 1'
#
loop_
_entity.id
_entity.type
_entity.pdbx_description
1 polymer ?
#
loop_
_entity_poly.entity_id
_entity_poly.type
_entity_poly.pdbx_seq_one_letter_code
_entity_poly.pdbx_strand_id
1 'polypeptide(L)'
;MKACPTGAHHKRTEDGLVVINTDKCIGCGNCAKACPYGAPELDEKAHKMTKCDACLNRLEQGLQPICVEACPQRALEFGDIEELRKKHGNVDTIYPLPQPAATHPNLVIHAPLKHP
;
A
#
# COMPACT_ATOMS: atom_id res chain seq x y z
N MET A 1 11.45 -2.32 3.06
CA MET A 1 12.32 -1.19 3.47
C MET A 1 13.79 -1.57 3.56
N LYS A 2 14.11 -2.72 4.12
CA LYS A 2 15.51 -3.20 4.23
C LYS A 2 16.23 -3.39 2.88
N ALA A 3 15.45 -3.63 1.81
CA ALA A 3 16.01 -3.81 0.47
C ALA A 3 16.52 -2.53 -0.18
N CYS A 4 16.15 -1.36 0.35
CA CYS A 4 16.58 -0.08 -0.23
C CYS A 4 17.97 0.31 0.26
N PRO A 5 19.00 0.38 -0.65
CA PRO A 5 20.36 0.68 -0.24
C PRO A 5 20.57 2.13 0.21
N THR A 6 19.70 3.04 -0.22
CA THR A 6 19.81 4.48 0.12
C THR A 6 18.87 4.93 1.23
N GLY A 7 18.04 4.04 1.74
CA GLY A 7 17.05 4.38 2.76
C GLY A 7 15.92 5.28 2.26
N ALA A 8 15.62 5.25 0.95
CA ALA A 8 14.54 6.05 0.36
C ALA A 8 13.14 5.61 0.85
N HIS A 9 12.96 4.33 1.11
CA HIS A 9 11.72 3.82 1.69
C HIS A 9 11.71 4.04 3.20
N HIS A 10 10.65 4.66 3.72
CA HIS A 10 10.48 4.80 5.16
C HIS A 10 9.01 4.69 5.56
N LYS A 11 8.80 4.18 6.77
CA LYS A 11 7.49 4.09 7.38
C LYS A 11 7.28 5.31 8.28
N ARG A 12 6.23 6.08 8.03
CA ARG A 12 5.91 7.24 8.83
C ARG A 12 5.41 6.81 10.21
N THR A 13 5.91 7.47 11.26
CA THR A 13 5.49 7.18 12.63
C THR A 13 4.10 7.74 12.94
N GLU A 14 3.68 8.80 12.25
CA GLU A 14 2.41 9.48 12.49
C GLU A 14 1.20 8.64 12.09
N ASP A 15 1.31 7.89 10.99
CA ASP A 15 0.17 7.18 10.41
C ASP A 15 0.52 5.75 9.92
N GLY A 16 1.78 5.36 9.99
CA GLY A 16 2.22 4.05 9.55
C GLY A 16 2.31 3.88 8.04
N LEU A 17 2.11 4.92 7.25
CA LEU A 17 2.23 4.85 5.80
C LEU A 17 3.69 4.67 5.39
N VAL A 18 3.91 3.81 4.38
CA VAL A 18 5.24 3.59 3.79
C VAL A 18 5.34 4.43 2.52
N VAL A 19 6.31 5.33 2.49
CA VAL A 19 6.52 6.25 1.37
C VAL A 19 7.95 6.16 0.85
N ILE A 20 8.14 6.60 -0.40
CA ILE A 20 9.46 6.67 -1.03
C ILE A 20 9.91 8.12 -1.09
N ASN A 21 11.07 8.41 -0.50
CA ASN A 21 11.71 9.71 -0.67
C ASN A 21 12.45 9.71 -2.02
N THR A 22 11.89 10.41 -3.00
CA THR A 22 12.42 10.45 -4.37
C THR A 22 13.80 11.09 -4.45
N ASP A 23 14.15 11.96 -3.51
CA ASP A 23 15.49 12.57 -3.46
C ASP A 23 16.58 11.55 -3.13
N LYS A 24 16.25 10.52 -2.35
CA LYS A 24 17.17 9.44 -1.99
C LYS A 24 17.11 8.25 -2.94
N CYS A 25 16.04 8.10 -3.70
CA CYS A 25 15.85 6.98 -4.60
C CYS A 25 16.82 7.07 -5.79
N ILE A 26 17.50 5.98 -6.10
CA ILE A 26 18.41 5.86 -7.24
C ILE A 26 17.85 5.04 -8.41
N GLY A 27 16.62 4.55 -8.28
CA GLY A 27 15.97 3.76 -9.33
C GLY A 27 16.53 2.36 -9.53
N CYS A 28 17.17 1.78 -8.51
CA CYS A 28 17.84 0.47 -8.64
C CYS A 28 16.89 -0.73 -8.79
N GLY A 29 15.62 -0.58 -8.43
CA GLY A 29 14.61 -1.64 -8.55
C GLY A 29 14.67 -2.73 -7.48
N ASN A 30 15.53 -2.64 -6.48
CA ASN A 30 15.64 -3.67 -5.43
C ASN A 30 14.34 -3.81 -4.62
N CYS A 31 13.64 -2.71 -4.37
CA CYS A 31 12.35 -2.73 -3.66
C CYS A 31 11.28 -3.50 -4.43
N ALA A 32 11.25 -3.35 -5.76
CA ALA A 32 10.30 -4.09 -6.60
C ALA A 32 10.57 -5.60 -6.58
N LYS A 33 11.84 -5.98 -6.59
CA LYS A 33 12.25 -7.40 -6.51
C LYS A 33 11.93 -8.02 -5.14
N ALA A 34 12.04 -7.23 -4.07
CA ALA A 34 11.81 -7.69 -2.71
C ALA A 34 10.33 -7.74 -2.34
N CYS A 35 9.47 -6.96 -3.01
CA CYS A 35 8.05 -6.90 -2.69
C CYS A 35 7.30 -8.10 -3.29
N PRO A 36 6.67 -8.96 -2.47
CA PRO A 36 5.92 -10.11 -2.98
C PRO A 36 4.64 -9.71 -3.72
N TYR A 37 4.16 -8.46 -3.55
CA TYR A 37 3.00 -7.92 -4.26
C TYR A 37 3.37 -7.19 -5.55
N GLY A 38 4.65 -6.91 -5.78
CA GLY A 38 5.09 -6.13 -6.94
C GLY A 38 4.63 -4.67 -6.90
N ALA A 39 4.48 -4.09 -5.71
CA ALA A 39 3.91 -2.76 -5.54
C ALA A 39 4.79 -1.62 -6.11
N PRO A 40 6.12 -1.58 -5.89
CA PRO A 40 6.94 -0.53 -6.48
C PRO A 40 7.15 -0.73 -7.97
N GLU A 41 7.05 0.35 -8.73
CA GLU A 41 7.30 0.40 -10.17
C GLU A 41 8.30 1.50 -10.51
N LEU A 42 9.05 1.31 -11.61
CA LEU A 42 10.01 2.30 -12.07
C LEU A 42 9.32 3.36 -12.93
N ASP A 43 9.48 4.61 -12.57
CA ASP A 43 9.21 5.74 -13.46
C ASP A 43 10.43 5.94 -14.36
N GLU A 44 10.33 5.52 -15.60
CA GLU A 44 11.45 5.56 -16.55
C GLU A 44 11.92 6.99 -16.87
N LYS A 45 11.00 7.95 -16.86
CA LYS A 45 11.34 9.36 -17.14
C LYS A 45 12.17 9.99 -16.04
N ALA A 46 11.76 9.78 -14.79
CA ALA A 46 12.46 10.30 -13.61
C ALA A 46 13.59 9.38 -13.14
N HIS A 47 13.62 8.13 -13.60
CA HIS A 47 14.51 7.07 -13.12
C HIS A 47 14.41 6.90 -11.61
N LYS A 48 13.19 6.90 -11.10
CA LYS A 48 12.86 6.75 -9.67
C LYS A 48 11.80 5.69 -9.51
N MET A 49 11.83 4.98 -8.39
CA MET A 49 10.76 4.05 -8.05
C MET A 49 9.54 4.79 -7.50
N THR A 50 8.37 4.32 -7.86
CA THR A 50 7.09 4.86 -7.39
C THR A 50 6.21 3.76 -6.86
N LYS A 51 5.30 4.10 -5.97
CA LYS A 51 4.25 3.21 -5.48
C LYS A 51 3.09 4.04 -4.92
N CYS A 52 1.98 3.38 -4.63
CA CYS A 52 0.87 4.00 -3.93
C CYS A 52 1.34 4.59 -2.58
N ASP A 53 1.07 5.87 -2.36
CA ASP A 53 1.38 6.60 -1.12
C ASP A 53 0.12 6.89 -0.30
N ALA A 54 -0.99 6.23 -0.61
CA ALA A 54 -2.31 6.47 -0.04
C ALA A 54 -2.83 7.90 -0.30
N CYS A 55 -2.35 8.54 -1.35
CA CYS A 55 -2.66 9.95 -1.68
C CYS A 55 -2.35 10.90 -0.51
N LEU A 56 -1.12 10.83 -0.02
CA LEU A 56 -0.69 11.54 1.19
C LEU A 56 -1.05 13.03 1.17
N ASN A 57 -0.85 13.71 0.04
CA ASN A 57 -1.22 15.13 -0.08
C ASN A 57 -2.70 15.38 0.19
N ARG A 58 -3.57 14.47 -0.23
CA ARG A 58 -5.01 14.57 0.03
C ARG A 58 -5.32 14.29 1.50
N LEU A 59 -4.67 13.30 2.10
CA LEU A 59 -4.85 12.98 3.52
C LEU A 59 -4.47 14.17 4.41
N GLU A 60 -3.39 14.88 4.08
CA GLU A 60 -2.97 16.09 4.79
C GLU A 60 -3.98 17.23 4.69
N GLN A 61 -4.82 17.23 3.66
CA GLN A 61 -5.92 18.20 3.49
C GLN A 61 -7.24 17.73 4.12
N GLY A 62 -7.25 16.60 4.81
CA GLY A 62 -8.45 16.01 5.37
C GLY A 62 -9.34 15.28 4.37
N LEU A 63 -8.83 15.01 3.17
CA LEU A 63 -9.56 14.31 2.11
C LEU A 63 -9.20 12.81 2.12
N GLN A 64 -10.09 12.00 1.56
CA GLN A 64 -9.85 10.58 1.36
C GLN A 64 -8.97 10.32 0.12
N PRO A 65 -8.29 9.17 0.01
CA PRO A 65 -7.62 8.78 -1.22
C PRO A 65 -8.56 8.81 -2.42
N ILE A 66 -8.06 9.15 -3.60
CA ILE A 66 -8.87 9.28 -4.82
C ILE A 66 -9.59 7.98 -5.17
N CYS A 67 -8.93 6.84 -5.04
CA CYS A 67 -9.54 5.54 -5.35
C CYS A 67 -10.78 5.27 -4.50
N VAL A 68 -10.76 5.68 -3.24
CA VAL A 68 -11.90 5.54 -2.32
C VAL A 68 -13.07 6.43 -2.75
N GLU A 69 -12.79 7.69 -3.07
CA GLU A 69 -13.83 8.64 -3.51
C GLU A 69 -14.38 8.30 -4.90
N ALA A 70 -13.52 7.79 -5.78
CA ALA A 70 -13.90 7.51 -7.17
C ALA A 70 -14.67 6.20 -7.35
N CYS A 71 -14.63 5.29 -6.38
CA CYS A 71 -15.27 4.00 -6.50
C CYS A 71 -16.81 4.16 -6.47
N PRO A 72 -17.53 3.89 -7.58
CA PRO A 72 -18.99 4.09 -7.63
C PRO A 72 -19.74 3.09 -6.75
N GLN A 73 -19.17 1.91 -6.52
CA GLN A 73 -19.81 0.87 -5.71
C GLN A 73 -19.42 0.95 -4.22
N ARG A 74 -18.60 1.93 -3.85
CA ARG A 74 -18.11 2.10 -2.48
C ARG A 74 -17.46 0.83 -1.92
N ALA A 75 -16.68 0.15 -2.77
CA ALA A 75 -15.99 -1.09 -2.43
C ALA A 75 -14.70 -0.88 -1.64
N LEU A 76 -14.20 0.35 -1.59
CA LEU A 76 -12.93 0.69 -0.95
C LEU A 76 -13.19 1.58 0.27
N GLU A 77 -12.50 1.29 1.36
CA GLU A 77 -12.53 2.09 2.57
C GLU A 77 -11.09 2.28 3.07
N PHE A 78 -10.78 3.45 3.56
CA PHE A 78 -9.49 3.80 4.11
C PHE A 78 -9.65 4.40 5.51
N GLY A 79 -8.88 3.92 6.47
CA GLY A 79 -8.93 4.42 7.84
C GLY A 79 -8.01 3.64 8.76
N ASP A 80 -8.24 3.77 10.07
CA ASP A 80 -7.50 3.03 11.07
C ASP A 80 -7.75 1.53 10.91
N ILE A 81 -6.66 0.76 10.84
CA ILE A 81 -6.76 -0.68 10.56
C ILE A 81 -7.51 -1.45 11.66
N GLU A 82 -7.38 -1.04 12.90
CA GLU A 82 -8.08 -1.71 13.99
C GLU A 82 -9.60 -1.47 13.92
N GLU A 83 -10.01 -0.26 13.58
CA GLU A 83 -11.42 0.06 13.35
C GLU A 83 -11.97 -0.69 12.14
N LEU A 84 -11.22 -0.77 11.06
CA LEU A 84 -11.61 -1.52 9.87
C LEU A 84 -11.75 -3.02 10.16
N ARG A 85 -10.85 -3.58 10.96
CA ARG A 85 -10.95 -4.99 11.38
C ARG A 85 -12.18 -5.26 12.24
N LYS A 86 -12.56 -4.34 13.09
CA LYS A 86 -13.78 -4.45 13.89
C LYS A 86 -15.03 -4.45 13.02
N LYS A 87 -15.04 -3.65 11.96
CA LYS A 87 -16.19 -3.55 11.03
C LYS A 87 -16.27 -4.72 10.06
N HIS A 88 -15.14 -5.18 9.53
CA HIS A 88 -15.09 -6.04 8.34
C HIS A 88 -14.40 -7.39 8.57
N GLY A 89 -13.86 -7.64 9.75
CA GLY A 89 -13.18 -8.88 10.08
C GLY A 89 -11.68 -8.84 9.84
N ASN A 90 -11.05 -10.02 9.83
CA ASN A 90 -9.59 -10.14 9.85
C ASN A 90 -9.00 -10.87 8.64
N VAL A 91 -9.74 -10.97 7.54
CA VAL A 91 -9.24 -11.59 6.31
C VAL A 91 -8.28 -10.61 5.63
N ASP A 92 -7.00 -10.97 5.57
CA ASP A 92 -5.93 -10.10 5.03
C ASP A 92 -5.25 -10.70 3.80
N THR A 93 -5.72 -11.82 3.31
CA THR A 93 -5.26 -12.43 2.07
C THR A 93 -6.36 -13.27 1.41
N ILE A 94 -6.33 -13.30 0.08
CA ILE A 94 -7.11 -14.23 -0.75
C ILE A 94 -6.19 -14.73 -1.86
N TYR A 95 -6.45 -15.93 -2.41
CA TYR A 95 -5.69 -16.40 -3.56
C TYR A 95 -5.83 -15.40 -4.74
N PRO A 96 -4.77 -15.00 -5.45
CA PRO A 96 -3.38 -15.50 -5.41
C PRO A 96 -2.39 -14.63 -4.61
N LEU A 97 -2.87 -13.82 -3.67
CA LEU A 97 -1.99 -12.95 -2.89
C LEU A 97 -1.01 -13.74 -2.01
N PRO A 98 0.16 -13.15 -1.68
CA PRO A 98 1.12 -13.76 -0.76
C PRO A 98 0.52 -14.05 0.62
N GLN A 99 1.10 -15.00 1.33
CA GLN A 99 0.67 -15.32 2.68
C GLN A 99 0.91 -14.14 3.63
N PRO A 100 -0.03 -13.85 4.54
CA PRO A 100 0.07 -12.66 5.40
C PRO A 100 1.25 -12.70 6.35
N ALA A 101 1.74 -13.88 6.74
CA ALA A 101 2.90 -14.03 7.61
C ALA A 101 4.18 -13.42 7.00
N ALA A 102 4.29 -13.31 5.67
CA ALA A 102 5.45 -12.75 4.99
C ALA A 102 5.56 -11.22 5.15
N THR A 103 4.44 -10.51 5.21
CA THR A 103 4.41 -9.03 5.16
C THR A 103 3.63 -8.38 6.28
N HIS A 104 2.77 -9.11 7.00
CA HIS A 104 1.83 -8.58 8.01
C HIS A 104 1.04 -7.38 7.46
N PRO A 105 0.24 -7.56 6.39
CA PRO A 105 -0.38 -6.44 5.69
C PRO A 105 -1.46 -5.77 6.54
N ASN A 106 -1.52 -4.45 6.45
CA ASN A 106 -2.61 -3.65 7.00
C ASN A 106 -3.75 -3.57 5.97
N LEU A 107 -4.43 -4.67 5.80
CA LEU A 107 -5.44 -4.88 4.77
C LEU A 107 -6.56 -5.76 5.31
N VAL A 108 -7.79 -5.42 4.96
CA VAL A 108 -8.96 -6.26 5.22
C VAL A 108 -9.69 -6.48 3.90
N ILE A 109 -10.01 -7.72 3.61
CA ILE A 109 -10.66 -8.11 2.36
C ILE A 109 -11.99 -8.80 2.68
N HIS A 110 -13.06 -8.37 2.03
CA HIS A 110 -14.28 -9.15 1.91
C HIS A 110 -14.11 -10.10 0.74
N ALA A 111 -13.96 -11.38 1.02
CA ALA A 111 -13.82 -12.38 -0.02
C ALA A 111 -15.07 -12.39 -0.91
N PRO A 112 -14.93 -12.56 -2.23
CA PRO A 112 -16.08 -12.66 -3.11
C PRO A 112 -16.95 -13.85 -2.73
N LEU A 113 -18.27 -13.71 -2.93
CA LEU A 113 -19.18 -14.82 -2.72
C LEU A 113 -18.78 -15.99 -3.63
N LYS A 114 -18.67 -17.15 -3.04
CA LYS A 114 -18.44 -18.37 -3.85
C LYS A 114 -19.67 -18.58 -4.70
N HIS A 115 -19.49 -18.52 -6.00
CA HIS A 115 -20.55 -18.99 -6.90
C HIS A 115 -20.59 -20.52 -6.85
N PRO A 116 -21.78 -21.09 -6.75
CA PRO A 116 -21.92 -22.54 -6.76
C PRO A 116 -21.48 -23.15 -8.09
#